data_05db02a771f7a5c1d55eac15243d6f10
#
_entry.id   05db02a771f7a5c1d55eac15243d6f10
#
_cell.length_a   1.000
_cell.length_b   1.000
_cell.length_c   1.000
_cell.angle_alpha   90.00
_cell.angle_beta   90.00
_cell.angle_gamma   90.00
#
_symmetry.space_group_name_H-M   'P 1'
#
loop_
_entity.id
_entity.type
_entity.pdbx_description
1 polymer ?
#
loop_
_entity_poly.entity_id
_entity_poly.type
_entity_poly.pdbx_seq_one_letter_code
_entity_poly.pdbx_strand_id
1 'polypeptide(L)'
;MTPNILIVEDEVVTRTTLKSLFEAEGYNVFEAEDGSEMHDFFENNNINLVIMDINLPGKNGLILAREVRDRKNVGLIFLTGRDNDVDRILGLEIGADDYL
;
A
#
# COMPACT_ATOMS: atom_id res chain seq x y z
N MET A 1 -15.75 14.59 -1.10
CA MET A 1 -15.13 13.52 -1.93
C MET A 1 -14.51 12.47 -1.04
N THR A 2 -14.87 11.22 -1.23
CA THR A 2 -14.35 10.13 -0.40
C THR A 2 -13.03 9.61 -0.95
N PRO A 3 -11.94 9.66 -0.17
CA PRO A 3 -10.65 9.14 -0.65
C PRO A 3 -10.70 7.64 -0.94
N ASN A 4 -9.95 7.23 -1.95
CA ASN A 4 -9.77 5.84 -2.34
C ASN A 4 -8.45 5.31 -1.77
N ILE A 5 -8.54 4.26 -0.97
CA ILE A 5 -7.38 3.60 -0.38
C ILE A 5 -7.19 2.25 -1.03
N LEU A 6 -5.98 1.97 -1.46
CA LEU A 6 -5.60 0.66 -1.99
C LEU A 6 -4.69 -0.03 -0.99
N ILE A 7 -5.07 -1.23 -0.55
CA ILE A 7 -4.29 -2.05 0.35
C ILE A 7 -3.62 -3.15 -0.48
N VAL A 8 -2.29 -3.18 -0.48
CA VAL A 8 -1.49 -4.18 -1.19
C VAL A 8 -0.85 -5.10 -0.17
N GLU A 9 -1.45 -6.26 0.05
CA GLU A 9 -1.07 -7.21 1.08
C GLU A 9 -1.48 -8.62 0.67
N ASP A 10 -0.57 -9.57 0.74
CA ASP A 10 -0.86 -10.96 0.35
C ASP A 10 -1.56 -11.76 1.45
N GLU A 11 -1.39 -11.38 2.72
CA GLU A 11 -2.03 -12.07 3.82
C GLU A 11 -3.49 -11.66 3.97
N VAL A 12 -4.40 -12.62 3.83
CA VAL A 12 -5.84 -12.36 3.80
C VAL A 12 -6.34 -11.73 5.09
N VAL A 13 -5.91 -12.21 6.24
CA VAL A 13 -6.40 -11.72 7.54
C VAL A 13 -6.01 -10.25 7.75
N THR A 14 -4.75 -9.93 7.51
CA THR A 14 -4.25 -8.56 7.64
C THR A 14 -4.98 -7.64 6.67
N ARG A 15 -5.09 -8.04 5.41
CA ARG A 15 -5.76 -7.24 4.37
C ARG A 15 -7.22 -6.98 4.72
N THR A 16 -7.96 -8.01 5.10
CA THR A 16 -9.38 -7.91 5.46
C THR A 16 -9.59 -7.04 6.69
N THR A 17 -8.72 -7.16 7.69
CA THR A 17 -8.79 -6.35 8.90
C THR A 17 -8.60 -4.87 8.60
N LEU A 18 -7.59 -4.54 7.80
CA LEU A 18 -7.34 -3.17 7.39
C LEU A 18 -8.48 -2.60 6.57
N LYS A 19 -9.02 -3.39 5.65
CA LYS A 19 -10.19 -2.96 4.88
C LYS A 19 -11.35 -2.59 5.78
N SER A 20 -11.67 -3.43 6.74
CA SER A 20 -12.76 -3.17 7.68
C SER A 20 -12.54 -1.90 8.48
N LEU A 21 -11.32 -1.69 8.96
CA LEU A 21 -10.97 -0.49 9.73
C LEU A 21 -11.17 0.79 8.92
N PHE A 22 -10.67 0.82 7.70
CA PHE A 22 -10.77 2.02 6.87
C PHE A 22 -12.16 2.25 6.33
N GLU A 23 -12.90 1.19 6.01
CA GLU A 23 -14.30 1.33 5.61
C GLU A 23 -15.16 1.89 6.74
N ALA A 24 -14.89 1.47 7.98
CA ALA A 24 -15.58 2.00 9.14
C ALA A 24 -15.37 3.50 9.33
N GLU A 25 -14.22 4.03 8.86
CA GLU A 25 -13.93 5.46 8.90
C GLU A 25 -14.48 6.21 7.67
N GLY A 26 -15.16 5.53 6.77
CA GLY A 26 -15.83 6.17 5.63
C GLY A 26 -15.02 6.20 4.34
N TYR A 27 -13.88 5.52 4.27
CA TYR A 27 -13.08 5.48 3.05
C TYR A 27 -13.56 4.40 2.08
N ASN A 28 -13.32 4.61 0.79
CA ASN A 28 -13.44 3.55 -0.20
C ASN A 28 -12.15 2.72 -0.19
N VAL A 29 -12.28 1.41 -0.07
CA VAL A 29 -11.11 0.53 0.05
C VAL A 29 -11.09 -0.51 -1.05
N PHE A 30 -9.95 -0.61 -1.73
CA PHE A 30 -9.65 -1.65 -2.71
C PHE A 30 -8.57 -2.57 -2.16
N GLU A 31 -8.60 -3.84 -2.54
CA GLU A 31 -7.64 -4.84 -2.07
C GLU A 31 -6.87 -5.43 -3.24
N ALA A 32 -5.55 -5.49 -3.11
CA ALA A 32 -4.68 -6.15 -4.07
C ALA A 32 -3.76 -7.14 -3.33
N GLU A 33 -3.59 -8.33 -3.89
CA GLU A 33 -2.69 -9.34 -3.31
C GLU A 33 -1.25 -9.16 -3.76
N ASP A 34 -1.05 -8.52 -4.91
CA ASP A 34 0.27 -8.38 -5.53
C ASP A 34 0.34 -7.14 -6.41
N GLY A 35 1.50 -6.95 -7.03
CA GLY A 35 1.75 -5.80 -7.89
C GLY A 35 0.91 -5.78 -9.16
N SER A 36 0.57 -6.93 -9.70
CA SER A 36 -0.27 -7.00 -10.90
C SER A 36 -1.66 -6.45 -10.61
N GLU A 37 -2.28 -6.89 -9.52
CA GLU A 37 -3.57 -6.37 -9.10
C GLU A 37 -3.49 -4.88 -8.74
N MET A 38 -2.41 -4.47 -8.08
CA MET A 38 -2.17 -3.06 -7.78
C MET A 38 -2.22 -2.21 -9.06
N HIS A 39 -1.51 -2.63 -10.11
CA HIS A 39 -1.49 -1.89 -11.37
C HIS A 39 -2.88 -1.81 -12.01
N ASP A 40 -3.65 -2.89 -11.95
CA ASP A 40 -5.01 -2.91 -12.48
C ASP A 40 -5.90 -1.87 -11.77
N PHE A 41 -5.78 -1.75 -10.46
CA PHE A 41 -6.55 -0.76 -9.73
C PHE A 41 -6.14 0.67 -10.08
N PHE A 42 -4.84 0.93 -10.26
CA PHE A 42 -4.39 2.25 -10.68
C PHE A 42 -4.89 2.64 -12.07
N GLU A 43 -5.01 1.69 -12.98
CA GLU A 43 -5.51 1.96 -14.33
C GLU A 43 -6.99 2.29 -14.34
N ASN A 44 -7.77 1.72 -13.43
CA ASN A 44 -9.23 1.80 -13.45
C ASN A 44 -9.82 2.72 -12.39
N ASN A 45 -9.01 3.20 -11.45
CA ASN A 45 -9.49 3.99 -10.32
C ASN A 45 -8.52 5.12 -9.97
N ASN A 46 -9.05 6.17 -9.38
CA ASN A 46 -8.23 7.27 -8.87
C ASN A 46 -7.83 6.96 -7.44
N ILE A 47 -6.66 6.36 -7.25
CA ILE A 47 -6.16 5.98 -5.92
C ILE A 47 -5.49 7.17 -5.25
N ASN A 48 -5.85 7.44 -4.00
CA ASN A 48 -5.32 8.55 -3.22
C ASN A 48 -4.23 8.13 -2.23
N LEU A 49 -4.35 6.92 -1.69
CA LEU A 49 -3.40 6.39 -0.69
C LEU A 49 -3.18 4.91 -0.93
N VAL A 50 -1.94 4.48 -0.86
CA VAL A 50 -1.56 3.05 -0.89
C VAL A 50 -1.00 2.66 0.46
N ILE A 51 -1.52 1.58 1.02
CA ILE A 51 -0.96 0.91 2.19
C ILE A 51 -0.38 -0.41 1.70
N MET A 52 0.91 -0.59 1.87
CA MET A 52 1.64 -1.68 1.20
C MET A 52 2.54 -2.43 2.17
N ASP A 53 2.51 -3.76 2.09
CA ASP A 53 3.49 -4.60 2.75
C ASP A 53 4.81 -4.57 1.95
N ILE A 54 5.93 -4.35 2.63
CA ILE A 54 7.25 -4.34 2.02
C ILE A 54 7.60 -5.74 1.49
N ASN A 55 7.17 -6.78 2.16
CA ASN A 55 7.57 -8.17 1.88
C ASN A 55 6.55 -8.92 1.03
N LEU A 56 6.10 -8.31 -0.07
CA LEU A 56 5.19 -8.98 -0.99
C LEU A 56 5.89 -10.08 -1.77
N PRO A 57 5.22 -11.22 -2.03
CA PRO A 57 5.78 -12.26 -2.89
C PRO A 57 5.92 -11.78 -4.33
N GLY A 58 6.90 -12.32 -5.05
CA GLY A 58 7.18 -11.93 -6.42
C GLY A 58 7.96 -10.64 -6.48
N LYS A 59 7.33 -9.54 -6.91
CA LYS A 59 7.97 -8.22 -6.89
C LYS A 59 8.10 -7.74 -5.45
N ASN A 60 9.31 -7.33 -5.09
CA ASN A 60 9.58 -6.73 -3.79
C ASN A 60 8.73 -5.47 -3.60
N GLY A 61 8.16 -5.31 -2.41
CA GLY A 61 7.35 -4.14 -2.08
C GLY A 61 8.08 -2.81 -2.27
N LEU A 62 9.41 -2.78 -2.09
CA LEU A 62 10.20 -1.57 -2.34
C LEU A 62 10.20 -1.17 -3.81
N ILE A 63 10.21 -2.14 -4.73
CA ILE A 63 10.12 -1.85 -6.16
C ILE A 63 8.74 -1.29 -6.49
N LEU A 64 7.69 -1.90 -5.96
CA LEU A 64 6.32 -1.42 -6.15
C LEU A 64 6.13 -0.03 -5.55
N ALA A 65 6.78 0.25 -4.40
CA ALA A 65 6.71 1.55 -3.77
C ALA A 65 7.30 2.65 -4.66
N ARG A 66 8.39 2.37 -5.37
CA ARG A 66 8.95 3.32 -6.33
C ARG A 66 7.96 3.63 -7.45
N GLU A 67 7.27 2.61 -7.95
CA GLU A 67 6.24 2.79 -8.97
C GLU A 67 5.10 3.68 -8.45
N VAL A 68 4.72 3.53 -7.19
CA VAL A 68 3.71 4.39 -6.56
C VAL A 68 4.22 5.83 -6.43
N ARG A 69 5.47 6.03 -6.03
CA ARG A 69 6.04 7.36 -5.86
C ARG A 69 6.21 8.13 -7.17
N ASP A 70 6.27 7.43 -8.30
CA ASP A 70 6.27 8.07 -9.62
C ASP A 70 4.91 8.67 -9.97
N ARG A 71 3.87 8.33 -9.22
CA ARG A 71 2.52 8.86 -9.43
C ARG A 71 2.31 10.11 -8.59
N LYS A 72 1.74 11.14 -9.18
CA LYS A 72 1.47 12.39 -8.48
C LYS A 72 0.24 12.26 -7.58
N ASN A 73 0.30 12.89 -6.42
CA ASN A 73 -0.82 13.00 -5.49
C ASN A 73 -1.29 11.66 -4.89
N VAL A 74 -0.39 10.68 -4.82
CA VAL A 74 -0.67 9.40 -4.16
C VAL A 74 0.19 9.29 -2.91
N GLY A 75 -0.45 9.12 -1.75
CA GLY A 75 0.26 8.85 -0.50
C GLY A 75 0.70 7.41 -0.42
N LEU A 76 1.74 7.14 0.35
CA LEU A 76 2.27 5.78 0.53
C LEU A 76 2.60 5.54 1.99
N ILE A 77 2.02 4.47 2.55
CA ILE A 77 2.29 4.01 3.91
C ILE A 77 2.73 2.55 3.84
N PHE A 78 3.85 2.24 4.46
CA PHE A 78 4.31 0.86 4.55
C PHE A 78 3.75 0.16 5.78
N LEU A 79 3.29 -1.07 5.58
CA LEU A 79 3.07 -2.01 6.65
C LEU A 79 4.35 -2.80 6.86
N THR A 80 4.89 -2.73 8.06
CA THR A 80 6.03 -3.56 8.43
C THR A 80 5.56 -4.49 9.54
N GLY A 81 5.23 -5.73 9.20
CA GLY A 81 4.95 -6.74 10.21
C GLY A 81 6.18 -7.13 11.01
N ARG A 82 7.32 -6.52 10.73
CA ARG A 82 8.60 -6.73 11.38
C ARG A 82 9.19 -5.42 11.83
N ASP A 83 9.74 -5.43 13.01
CA ASP A 83 10.55 -4.35 13.54
C ASP A 83 11.93 -4.42 12.88
N ASN A 84 12.00 -4.07 11.60
CA ASN A 84 13.23 -4.13 10.82
C ASN A 84 13.67 -2.73 10.43
N ASP A 85 14.66 -2.22 11.14
CA ASP A 85 15.14 -0.86 10.94
C ASP A 85 15.70 -0.62 9.54
N VAL A 86 16.31 -1.64 8.93
CA VAL A 86 16.87 -1.53 7.58
C VAL A 86 15.75 -1.29 6.56
N ASP A 87 14.67 -2.07 6.63
CA ASP A 87 13.55 -1.90 5.72
C ASP A 87 12.88 -0.54 5.90
N ARG A 88 12.79 -0.04 7.13
CA ARG A 88 12.23 1.28 7.41
C ARG A 88 13.07 2.39 6.79
N ILE A 89 14.39 2.31 6.92
CA ILE A 89 15.31 3.28 6.35
C ILE A 89 15.20 3.28 4.82
N LEU A 90 15.20 2.10 4.20
CA LEU A 90 15.06 1.98 2.74
C LEU A 90 13.71 2.52 2.27
N GLY A 91 12.63 2.26 3.00
CA GLY A 91 11.32 2.79 2.68
C GLY A 91 11.27 4.31 2.74
N LEU A 92 11.89 4.91 3.76
CA LEU A 92 11.97 6.36 3.87
C LEU A 92 12.79 6.98 2.75
N GLU A 93 13.88 6.32 2.33
CA GLU A 93 14.69 6.79 1.19
C GLU A 93 13.92 6.77 -0.12
N ILE A 94 12.99 5.82 -0.29
CA ILE A 94 12.10 5.77 -1.45
C ILE A 94 11.05 6.87 -1.38
N GLY A 95 10.76 7.38 -0.19
CA GLY A 95 9.85 8.49 -0.01
C GLY A 95 8.48 8.07 0.51
N ALA A 96 8.41 7.01 1.30
CA ALA A 96 7.18 6.66 1.99
C ALA A 96 6.78 7.79 2.96
N ASP A 97 5.49 8.05 3.05
CA ASP A 97 4.97 9.11 3.92
C ASP A 97 4.95 8.67 5.38
N ASP A 98 4.78 7.38 5.64
CA ASP A 98 4.75 6.85 7.00
C ASP A 98 4.91 5.33 7.03
N TYR A 99 5.05 4.81 8.25
CA TYR A 99 5.10 3.38 8.57
C TYR A 99 4.06 3.04 9.63
N LEU A 100 3.47 1.89 9.47
CA LEU A 100 2.58 1.32 10.47
C LEU A 100 3.18 0.08 11.13
#